data_3500b87b42a6f0fcf3f71f2146d91ce0
#
_entry.id   3500b87b42a6f0fcf3f71f2146d91ce0
#
_cell.length_a   1.000
_cell.length_b   1.000
_cell.length_c   1.000
_cell.angle_alpha   90.00
_cell.angle_beta   90.00
_cell.angle_gamma   90.00
#
_symmetry.space_group_name_H-M   'P 1'
#
loop_
_entity.id
_entity.type
_entity.pdbx_description
1 polymer ?
#
loop_
_entity_poly.entity_id
_entity_poly.type
_entity_poly.pdbx_seq_one_letter_code
_entity_poly.pdbx_strand_id
1 'polypeptide(L)'
;SSAASDVYKRQLLGINLKIIKQVAEGIKNNAPNAFVICITNPLDVMVMAFQKYSGLPVHKVVGMAGILDSSRFKLFLSEELNVPVKEIDAMVMGGHGDTMVPLPRFTKVSGQPLMELVKEGKISEEKLESINQRTRDGGAEIVKYLEKGSAFYAPAASGVEMAEAFLKDQKKLLPCAAYLHGEYGICLLYTSDAADEHTG
;
A
#
# COMPACT_ATOMS: atom_id res chain seq x y z
N SER A 1 12.44 26.69 -5.35
CA SER A 1 12.25 25.64 -4.31
C SER A 1 11.96 24.25 -4.91
N SER A 2 11.33 24.15 -6.08
CA SER A 2 11.03 22.84 -6.74
C SER A 2 12.30 22.08 -7.16
N ALA A 3 13.26 22.74 -7.80
CA ALA A 3 14.48 22.10 -8.30
C ALA A 3 15.35 21.46 -7.20
N ALA A 4 15.49 22.11 -6.05
CA ALA A 4 16.22 21.55 -4.91
C ALA A 4 15.54 20.31 -4.32
N SER A 5 14.20 20.30 -4.29
CA SER A 5 13.41 19.13 -3.88
C SER A 5 13.59 17.96 -4.85
N ASP A 6 13.63 18.22 -6.15
CA ASP A 6 13.80 17.19 -7.17
C ASP A 6 15.22 16.59 -7.17
N VAL A 7 16.23 17.41 -6.93
CA VAL A 7 17.63 16.93 -6.77
C VAL A 7 17.73 16.03 -5.55
N TYR A 8 17.15 16.42 -4.41
CA TYR A 8 17.14 15.60 -3.19
C TYR A 8 16.41 14.26 -3.39
N LYS A 9 15.24 14.28 -4.02
CA LYS A 9 14.49 13.06 -4.36
C LYS A 9 15.30 12.11 -5.25
N ARG A 10 15.99 12.63 -6.26
CA ARG A 10 16.87 11.83 -7.15
C ARG A 10 18.07 11.24 -6.43
N GLN A 11 18.69 12.00 -5.51
CA GLN A 11 19.80 11.50 -4.70
C GLN A 11 19.35 10.38 -3.77
N LEU A 12 18.23 10.57 -3.07
CA LEU A 12 17.63 9.55 -2.19
C LEU A 12 17.28 8.28 -2.98
N LEU A 13 16.70 8.43 -4.16
CA LEU A 13 16.41 7.32 -5.07
C LEU A 13 17.68 6.54 -5.41
N GLY A 14 18.75 7.24 -5.79
CA GLY A 14 20.04 6.62 -6.16
C GLY A 14 20.68 5.85 -5.00
N ILE A 15 20.57 6.36 -3.76
CA ILE A 15 21.08 5.68 -2.55
C ILE A 15 20.24 4.43 -2.30
N ASN A 16 18.91 4.55 -2.29
CA ASN A 16 18.02 3.44 -2.02
C ASN A 16 18.14 2.32 -3.07
N LEU A 17 18.34 2.67 -4.36
CA LEU A 17 18.59 1.68 -5.41
C LEU A 17 19.86 0.86 -5.18
N LYS A 18 20.93 1.49 -4.69
CA LYS A 18 22.18 0.77 -4.35
C LYS A 18 21.96 -0.21 -3.20
N ILE A 19 21.22 0.23 -2.16
CA ILE A 19 20.90 -0.62 -1.00
C ILE A 19 20.01 -1.78 -1.45
N ILE A 20 18.94 -1.51 -2.18
CA ILE A 20 18.03 -2.54 -2.69
C ILE A 20 18.77 -3.57 -3.54
N LYS A 21 19.71 -3.14 -4.38
CA LYS A 21 20.54 -4.07 -5.17
C LYS A 21 21.32 -5.02 -4.28
N GLN A 22 22.03 -4.50 -3.27
CA GLN A 22 22.81 -5.32 -2.33
C GLN A 22 21.93 -6.31 -1.56
N VAL A 23 20.76 -5.84 -1.08
CA VAL A 23 19.81 -6.70 -0.35
C VAL A 23 19.24 -7.78 -1.26
N ALA A 24 18.86 -7.43 -2.49
CA ALA A 24 18.31 -8.37 -3.47
C ALA A 24 19.32 -9.46 -3.84
N GLU A 25 20.59 -9.09 -4.06
CA GLU A 25 21.68 -10.04 -4.32
C GLU A 25 21.93 -10.94 -3.09
N GLY A 26 21.91 -10.37 -1.88
CA GLY A 26 22.04 -11.10 -0.64
C GLY A 26 20.93 -12.15 -0.44
N ILE A 27 19.68 -11.76 -0.67
CA ILE A 27 18.52 -12.66 -0.55
C ILE A 27 18.58 -13.75 -1.64
N LYS A 28 18.88 -13.39 -2.89
CA LYS A 28 19.06 -14.33 -3.98
C LYS A 28 20.05 -15.44 -3.64
N ASN A 29 21.18 -15.07 -3.04
CA ASN A 29 22.27 -15.99 -2.78
C ASN A 29 22.05 -16.83 -1.50
N ASN A 30 21.40 -16.29 -0.49
CA ASN A 30 21.31 -16.91 0.84
C ASN A 30 19.89 -17.42 1.19
N ALA A 31 18.85 -16.87 0.56
CA ALA A 31 17.46 -17.19 0.85
C ALA A 31 16.58 -17.16 -0.42
N PRO A 32 16.89 -17.95 -1.47
CA PRO A 32 16.22 -17.86 -2.78
C PRO A 32 14.74 -18.26 -2.73
N ASN A 33 14.31 -18.89 -1.65
CA ASN A 33 12.92 -19.31 -1.44
C ASN A 33 12.11 -18.37 -0.55
N ALA A 34 12.70 -17.27 -0.06
CA ALA A 34 12.02 -16.32 0.80
C ALA A 34 10.87 -15.62 0.07
N PHE A 35 9.78 -15.35 0.80
CA PHE A 35 8.78 -14.37 0.43
C PHE A 35 9.25 -12.99 0.90
N VAL A 36 9.26 -12.02 0.02
CA VAL A 36 9.84 -10.70 0.28
C VAL A 36 8.76 -9.64 0.29
N ILE A 37 8.65 -8.92 1.39
CA ILE A 37 7.79 -7.75 1.54
C ILE A 37 8.66 -6.50 1.56
N CYS A 38 8.65 -5.73 0.49
CA CYS A 38 9.39 -4.48 0.39
C CYS A 38 8.58 -3.35 1.05
N ILE A 39 9.25 -2.55 1.93
CA ILE A 39 8.63 -1.41 2.62
C ILE A 39 9.38 -0.10 2.28
N THR A 40 10.48 -0.19 1.55
CA THR A 40 11.37 0.93 1.25
C THR A 40 10.76 1.86 0.19
N ASN A 41 10.76 3.17 0.47
CA ASN A 41 10.27 4.20 -0.46
C ASN A 41 11.38 4.74 -1.39
N PRO A 42 11.01 5.21 -2.60
CA PRO A 42 9.68 5.15 -3.22
C PRO A 42 9.30 3.73 -3.59
N LEU A 43 8.20 3.24 -3.03
CA LEU A 43 7.86 1.82 -2.95
C LEU A 43 7.84 1.13 -4.32
N ASP A 44 7.07 1.65 -5.28
CA ASP A 44 6.86 1.00 -6.58
C ASP A 44 8.21 0.81 -7.31
N VAL A 45 9.08 1.82 -7.26
CA VAL A 45 10.42 1.75 -7.87
C VAL A 45 11.32 0.74 -7.14
N MET A 46 11.23 0.69 -5.81
CA MET A 46 12.06 -0.23 -5.01
C MET A 46 11.63 -1.68 -5.20
N VAL A 47 10.33 -1.97 -5.29
CA VAL A 47 9.82 -3.32 -5.58
C VAL A 47 10.25 -3.77 -6.98
N MET A 48 10.12 -2.90 -8.00
CA MET A 48 10.59 -3.19 -9.36
C MET A 48 12.10 -3.47 -9.40
N ALA A 49 12.89 -2.63 -8.73
CA ALA A 49 14.33 -2.79 -8.67
C ALA A 49 14.71 -4.09 -7.95
N PHE A 50 14.05 -4.38 -6.82
CA PHE A 50 14.27 -5.62 -6.08
C PHE A 50 13.96 -6.84 -6.95
N GLN A 51 12.80 -6.86 -7.61
CA GLN A 51 12.40 -7.94 -8.52
C GLN A 51 13.46 -8.16 -9.61
N LYS A 52 13.91 -7.08 -10.23
CA LYS A 52 14.91 -7.12 -11.31
C LYS A 52 16.26 -7.65 -10.82
N TYR A 53 16.75 -7.19 -9.67
CA TYR A 53 18.07 -7.58 -9.17
C TYR A 53 18.09 -8.96 -8.54
N SER A 54 17.03 -9.35 -7.84
CA SER A 54 16.94 -10.67 -7.21
C SER A 54 16.70 -11.78 -8.23
N GLY A 55 15.90 -11.51 -9.27
CA GLY A 55 15.44 -12.55 -10.20
C GLY A 55 14.57 -13.63 -9.54
N LEU A 56 14.01 -13.34 -8.34
CA LEU A 56 13.07 -14.24 -7.68
C LEU A 56 11.77 -14.33 -8.49
N PRO A 57 10.99 -15.40 -8.35
CA PRO A 57 9.65 -15.49 -8.94
C PRO A 57 8.79 -14.29 -8.52
N VAL A 58 8.02 -13.72 -9.45
CA VAL A 58 7.25 -12.48 -9.22
C VAL A 58 6.28 -12.57 -8.05
N HIS A 59 5.66 -13.72 -7.85
CA HIS A 59 4.74 -13.99 -6.74
C HIS A 59 5.43 -14.05 -5.36
N LYS A 60 6.75 -14.02 -5.30
CA LYS A 60 7.52 -14.00 -4.05
C LYS A 60 7.98 -12.60 -3.64
N VAL A 61 7.72 -11.58 -4.45
CA VAL A 61 8.16 -10.20 -4.19
C VAL A 61 6.97 -9.27 -4.27
N VAL A 62 6.59 -8.69 -3.15
CA VAL A 62 5.50 -7.74 -3.04
C VAL A 62 5.93 -6.49 -2.29
N GLY A 63 5.19 -5.39 -2.50
CA GLY A 63 5.38 -4.14 -1.77
C GLY A 63 4.24 -3.87 -0.80
N MET A 64 4.55 -3.46 0.43
CA MET A 64 3.57 -3.01 1.40
C MET A 64 3.06 -1.61 1.01
N ALA A 65 1.84 -1.53 0.51
CA ALA A 65 1.23 -0.33 -0.06
C ALA A 65 -0.23 -0.17 0.39
N GLY A 66 -1.15 -0.66 -0.40
CA GLY A 66 -2.58 -0.45 -0.22
C GLY A 66 -3.14 -0.93 1.12
N ILE A 67 -2.53 -1.92 1.76
CA ILE A 67 -2.92 -2.35 3.12
C ILE A 67 -2.78 -1.21 4.13
N LEU A 68 -1.68 -0.45 4.07
CA LEU A 68 -1.48 0.74 4.91
C LEU A 68 -2.46 1.85 4.54
N ASP A 69 -2.62 2.12 3.27
CA ASP A 69 -3.50 3.18 2.76
C ASP A 69 -4.96 2.87 3.07
N SER A 70 -5.37 1.60 2.94
CA SER A 70 -6.70 1.13 3.32
C SER A 70 -6.95 1.27 4.82
N SER A 71 -5.94 1.04 5.66
CA SER A 71 -6.08 1.20 7.11
C SER A 71 -6.36 2.67 7.51
N ARG A 72 -5.73 3.62 6.81
CA ARG A 72 -6.00 5.06 7.00
C ARG A 72 -7.42 5.43 6.57
N PHE A 73 -7.84 4.95 5.41
CA PHE A 73 -9.20 5.17 4.91
C PHE A 73 -10.27 4.60 5.86
N LYS A 74 -10.05 3.38 6.36
CA LYS A 74 -10.92 2.77 7.39
C LYS A 74 -10.96 3.61 8.66
N LEU A 75 -9.83 4.11 9.14
CA LEU A 75 -9.76 4.95 10.33
C LEU A 75 -10.58 6.22 10.16
N PHE A 76 -10.40 6.94 9.07
CA PHE A 76 -11.11 8.21 8.84
C PHE A 76 -12.62 8.02 8.66
N LEU A 77 -13.05 6.93 8.03
CA LEU A 77 -14.46 6.55 7.98
C LEU A 77 -15.00 6.16 9.37
N SER A 78 -14.20 5.45 10.16
CA SER A 78 -14.54 5.06 11.54
C SER A 78 -14.79 6.29 12.43
N GLU A 79 -13.90 7.28 12.35
CA GLU A 79 -14.03 8.55 13.08
C GLU A 79 -15.29 9.31 12.67
N GLU A 80 -15.57 9.40 11.38
CA GLU A 80 -16.71 10.14 10.85
C GLU A 80 -18.06 9.49 11.16
N LEU A 81 -18.14 8.17 10.99
CA LEU A 81 -19.40 7.42 11.15
C LEU A 81 -19.59 6.90 12.55
N ASN A 82 -18.61 7.10 13.44
CA ASN A 82 -18.61 6.60 14.82
C ASN A 82 -18.86 5.08 14.91
N VAL A 83 -18.18 4.31 14.07
CA VAL A 83 -18.24 2.84 14.04
C VAL A 83 -16.85 2.25 14.25
N PRO A 84 -16.70 1.08 14.85
CA PRO A 84 -15.41 0.41 15.01
C PRO A 84 -14.71 0.16 13.67
N VAL A 85 -13.41 0.40 13.59
CA VAL A 85 -12.60 0.18 12.36
C VAL A 85 -12.76 -1.24 11.80
N LYS A 86 -12.89 -2.24 12.66
CA LYS A 86 -13.10 -3.65 12.30
C LYS A 86 -14.41 -3.92 11.54
N GLU A 87 -15.38 -3.02 11.63
CA GLU A 87 -16.66 -3.13 10.92
C GLU A 87 -16.62 -2.44 9.54
N ILE A 88 -15.48 -1.87 9.18
CA ILE A 88 -15.29 -1.20 7.88
C ILE A 88 -14.45 -2.12 6.99
N ASP A 89 -15.07 -2.56 5.91
CA ASP A 89 -14.42 -3.24 4.80
C ASP A 89 -14.18 -2.23 3.69
N ALA A 90 -12.93 -1.81 3.53
CA ALA A 90 -12.55 -0.77 2.58
C ALA A 90 -11.19 -1.05 1.98
N MET A 91 -11.03 -0.61 0.75
CA MET A 91 -9.82 -0.83 -0.05
C MET A 91 -9.34 0.47 -0.68
N VAL A 92 -8.03 0.66 -0.71
CA VAL A 92 -7.33 1.71 -1.44
C VAL A 92 -6.35 1.06 -2.40
N MET A 93 -6.41 1.44 -3.65
CA MET A 93 -5.57 0.94 -4.75
C MET A 93 -4.78 2.08 -5.40
N GLY A 94 -4.17 1.82 -6.53
CA GLY A 94 -3.35 2.80 -7.25
C GLY A 94 -1.92 2.90 -6.70
N GLY A 95 -1.14 3.90 -7.14
CA GLY A 95 0.24 4.11 -6.69
C GLY A 95 0.32 4.50 -5.21
N HIS A 96 1.37 4.05 -4.53
CA HIS A 96 1.57 4.41 -3.11
C HIS A 96 2.08 5.86 -2.99
N GLY A 97 1.16 6.81 -2.89
CA GLY A 97 1.40 8.25 -2.84
C GLY A 97 0.21 9.05 -3.40
N ASP A 98 0.48 10.15 -4.08
CA ASP A 98 -0.54 11.09 -4.59
C ASP A 98 -1.52 10.44 -5.60
N THR A 99 -1.12 9.32 -6.19
CA THR A 99 -1.92 8.58 -7.20
C THR A 99 -2.74 7.45 -6.61
N MET A 100 -2.82 7.32 -5.28
CA MET A 100 -3.69 6.33 -4.66
C MET A 100 -5.17 6.64 -4.88
N VAL A 101 -5.96 5.58 -4.98
CA VAL A 101 -7.39 5.64 -5.30
C VAL A 101 -8.18 4.93 -4.21
N PRO A 102 -8.75 5.64 -3.22
CA PRO A 102 -9.75 5.07 -2.34
C PRO A 102 -10.96 4.59 -3.14
N LEU A 103 -11.55 3.47 -2.75
CA LEU A 103 -12.64 2.82 -3.46
C LEU A 103 -13.96 2.86 -2.67
N PRO A 104 -14.65 4.01 -2.54
CA PRO A 104 -15.90 4.13 -1.78
C PRO A 104 -17.02 3.19 -2.30
N ARG A 105 -17.05 2.93 -3.62
CA ARG A 105 -18.05 2.05 -4.23
C ARG A 105 -17.93 0.59 -3.82
N PHE A 106 -16.74 0.16 -3.41
CA PHE A 106 -16.45 -1.19 -2.93
C PHE A 106 -16.35 -1.27 -1.41
N THR A 107 -16.57 -0.14 -0.72
CA THR A 107 -16.49 -0.03 0.73
C THR A 107 -17.82 -0.37 1.38
N LYS A 108 -17.76 -1.14 2.47
CA LYS A 108 -18.90 -1.46 3.34
C LYS A 108 -18.61 -1.02 4.76
N VAL A 109 -19.65 -0.59 5.46
CA VAL A 109 -19.62 -0.19 6.86
C VAL A 109 -20.70 -0.98 7.60
N SER A 110 -20.32 -1.81 8.55
CA SER A 110 -21.23 -2.75 9.25
C SER A 110 -22.07 -3.59 8.26
N GLY A 111 -21.45 -3.99 7.13
CA GLY A 111 -22.09 -4.76 6.05
C GLY A 111 -22.90 -3.94 5.04
N GLN A 112 -23.21 -2.67 5.31
CA GLN A 112 -23.97 -1.79 4.41
C GLN A 112 -23.01 -1.09 3.43
N PRO A 113 -23.31 -1.02 2.12
CA PRO A 113 -22.50 -0.26 1.16
C PRO A 113 -22.38 1.21 1.55
N LEU A 114 -21.15 1.76 1.53
CA LEU A 114 -20.90 3.16 1.89
C LEU A 114 -21.70 4.15 1.03
N MET A 115 -21.90 3.84 -0.24
CA MET A 115 -22.67 4.69 -1.15
C MET A 115 -24.18 4.75 -0.80
N GLU A 116 -24.72 3.77 -0.07
CA GLU A 116 -26.06 3.84 0.47
C GLU A 116 -26.12 4.77 1.69
N LEU A 117 -25.11 4.74 2.54
CA LEU A 117 -25.00 5.70 3.66
C LEU A 117 -24.93 7.14 3.17
N VAL A 118 -24.27 7.37 2.02
CA VAL A 118 -24.26 8.69 1.37
C VAL A 118 -25.67 9.07 0.91
N LYS A 119 -26.40 8.18 0.25
CA LYS A 119 -27.78 8.44 -0.19
C LYS A 119 -28.76 8.68 0.97
N GLU A 120 -28.53 8.00 2.10
CA GLU A 120 -29.31 8.17 3.32
C GLU A 120 -28.92 9.47 4.11
N GLY A 121 -27.93 10.21 3.64
CA GLY A 121 -27.48 11.44 4.30
C GLY A 121 -26.68 11.22 5.59
N LYS A 122 -26.23 9.99 5.88
CA LYS A 122 -25.40 9.68 7.06
C LYS A 122 -23.97 10.22 6.93
N ILE A 123 -23.53 10.39 5.70
CA ILE A 123 -22.29 11.07 5.33
C ILE A 123 -22.53 11.86 4.04
N SER A 124 -22.08 13.11 3.98
CA SER A 124 -22.21 13.90 2.75
C SER A 124 -21.15 13.52 1.72
N GLU A 125 -21.44 13.78 0.43
CA GLU A 125 -20.44 13.58 -0.64
C GLU A 125 -19.20 14.44 -0.43
N GLU A 126 -19.36 15.69 0.03
CA GLU A 126 -18.25 16.59 0.34
C GLU A 126 -17.35 16.02 1.45
N LYS A 127 -17.98 15.46 2.49
CA LYS A 127 -17.24 14.85 3.60
C LYS A 127 -16.51 13.60 3.15
N LEU A 128 -17.15 12.76 2.33
CA LEU A 128 -16.51 11.58 1.77
C LEU A 128 -15.30 11.96 0.90
N GLU A 129 -15.41 13.02 0.06
CA GLU A 129 -14.27 13.46 -0.74
C GLU A 129 -13.15 14.06 0.14
N SER A 130 -13.50 14.77 1.21
CA SER A 130 -12.53 15.21 2.20
C SER A 130 -11.76 14.06 2.84
N ILE A 131 -12.44 12.95 3.15
CA ILE A 131 -11.82 11.72 3.67
C ILE A 131 -10.93 11.06 2.61
N ASN A 132 -11.38 10.98 1.37
CA ASN A 132 -10.57 10.47 0.27
C ASN A 132 -9.27 11.28 0.13
N GLN A 133 -9.36 12.61 0.18
CA GLN A 133 -8.19 13.48 0.08
C GLN A 133 -7.27 13.33 1.30
N ARG A 134 -7.82 13.30 2.52
CA ARG A 134 -7.05 13.06 3.74
C ARG A 134 -6.33 11.71 3.70
N THR A 135 -6.93 10.68 3.07
CA THR A 135 -6.30 9.37 2.89
C THR A 135 -5.07 9.49 1.99
N ARG A 136 -5.15 10.24 0.89
CA ARG A 136 -4.01 10.53 0.01
C ARG A 136 -2.89 11.26 0.74
N ASP A 137 -3.24 12.22 1.57
CA ASP A 137 -2.31 13.06 2.32
C ASP A 137 -1.80 12.44 3.63
N GLY A 138 -2.33 11.28 4.02
CA GLY A 138 -2.08 10.67 5.33
C GLY A 138 -0.61 10.41 5.67
N GLY A 139 0.22 10.14 4.68
CA GLY A 139 1.68 10.03 4.86
C GLY A 139 2.32 11.36 5.24
N ALA A 140 1.95 12.43 4.52
CA ALA A 140 2.44 13.79 4.78
C ALA A 140 1.93 14.34 6.12
N GLU A 141 0.69 14.03 6.50
CA GLU A 141 0.10 14.39 7.79
C GLU A 141 0.94 13.84 8.96
N ILE A 142 1.34 12.56 8.91
CA ILE A 142 2.16 11.94 9.95
C ILE A 142 3.55 12.53 10.01
N VAL A 143 4.20 12.75 8.86
CA VAL A 143 5.53 13.37 8.80
C VAL A 143 5.52 14.77 9.40
N LYS A 144 4.45 15.53 9.19
CA LYS A 144 4.27 16.86 9.79
C LYS A 144 4.20 16.80 11.32
N TYR A 145 3.52 15.80 11.89
CA TYR A 145 3.45 15.64 13.35
C TYR A 145 4.76 15.14 13.97
N LEU A 146 5.52 14.32 13.23
CA LEU A 146 6.79 13.79 13.73
C LEU A 146 7.94 14.80 13.66
N GLU A 147 7.80 15.88 12.88
CA GLU A 147 8.82 16.92 12.64
C GLU A 147 10.15 16.38 12.06
N LYS A 148 10.58 15.20 12.49
CA LYS A 148 11.79 14.50 12.01
C LYS A 148 11.50 13.01 11.83
N GLY A 149 12.01 12.45 10.72
CA GLY A 149 11.86 11.04 10.38
C GLY A 149 10.65 10.74 9.50
N SER A 150 10.26 9.49 9.45
CA SER A 150 9.10 9.00 8.70
C SER A 150 8.19 8.15 9.60
N ALA A 151 6.95 7.93 9.17
CA ALA A 151 6.05 6.98 9.82
C ALA A 151 6.68 5.58 9.88
N PHE A 152 6.60 4.89 11.01
CA PHE A 152 7.16 3.55 11.16
C PHE A 152 6.21 2.57 11.87
N TYR A 153 5.36 2.99 12.80
CA TYR A 153 4.44 2.07 13.51
C TYR A 153 3.40 1.46 12.56
N ALA A 154 2.65 2.26 11.83
CA ALA A 154 1.64 1.78 10.91
C ALA A 154 2.23 0.98 9.74
N PRO A 155 3.33 1.41 9.08
CA PRO A 155 4.05 0.59 8.11
C PRO A 155 4.51 -0.76 8.67
N ALA A 156 5.06 -0.79 9.89
CA ALA A 156 5.49 -2.03 10.53
C ALA A 156 4.31 -2.96 10.81
N ALA A 157 3.21 -2.45 11.35
CA ALA A 157 1.99 -3.24 11.60
C ALA A 157 1.42 -3.82 10.29
N SER A 158 1.37 -3.04 9.22
CA SER A 158 0.93 -3.49 7.90
C SER A 158 1.84 -4.58 7.34
N GLY A 159 3.17 -4.42 7.46
CA GLY A 159 4.13 -5.45 7.05
C GLY A 159 4.00 -6.75 7.85
N VAL A 160 3.75 -6.64 9.15
CA VAL A 160 3.50 -7.82 10.02
C VAL A 160 2.20 -8.51 9.62
N GLU A 161 1.12 -7.79 9.33
CA GLU A 161 -0.14 -8.38 8.87
C GLU A 161 0.04 -9.15 7.56
N MET A 162 0.78 -8.59 6.59
CA MET A 162 1.13 -9.31 5.35
C MET A 162 1.94 -10.57 5.63
N ALA A 163 2.95 -10.49 6.50
CA ALA A 163 3.77 -11.64 6.88
C ALA A 163 2.96 -12.73 7.58
N GLU A 164 2.05 -12.35 8.49
CA GLU A 164 1.15 -13.30 9.15
C GLU A 164 0.18 -13.96 8.18
N ALA A 165 -0.40 -13.19 7.24
CA ALA A 165 -1.29 -13.72 6.22
C ALA A 165 -0.60 -14.80 5.37
N PHE A 166 0.66 -14.55 4.98
CA PHE A 166 1.47 -15.51 4.24
C PHE A 166 1.88 -16.72 5.08
N LEU A 167 2.48 -16.49 6.25
CA LEU A 167 3.03 -17.58 7.08
C LEU A 167 1.96 -18.51 7.66
N LYS A 168 0.76 -17.96 7.94
CA LYS A 168 -0.37 -18.72 8.49
C LYS A 168 -1.36 -19.19 7.41
N ASP A 169 -1.06 -18.96 6.14
CA ASP A 169 -1.93 -19.29 5.00
C ASP A 169 -3.39 -18.83 5.19
N GLN A 170 -3.55 -17.58 5.61
CA GLN A 170 -4.86 -17.05 6.04
C GLN A 170 -5.82 -16.78 4.88
N LYS A 171 -5.37 -16.85 3.62
CA LYS A 171 -6.16 -16.56 2.40
C LYS A 171 -6.81 -15.15 2.46
N LYS A 172 -6.13 -14.19 3.06
CA LYS A 172 -6.58 -12.80 3.12
C LYS A 172 -6.32 -12.11 1.79
N LEU A 173 -7.30 -11.35 1.34
CA LEU A 173 -7.19 -10.41 0.24
C LEU A 173 -6.58 -9.10 0.77
N LEU A 174 -5.37 -8.78 0.40
CA LEU A 174 -4.64 -7.62 0.91
C LEU A 174 -4.07 -6.80 -0.26
N PRO A 175 -4.45 -5.51 -0.43
CA PRO A 175 -3.91 -4.69 -1.49
C PRO A 175 -2.42 -4.41 -1.27
N CYS A 176 -1.62 -4.72 -2.26
CA CYS A 176 -0.16 -4.59 -2.22
C CYS A 176 0.40 -4.19 -3.60
N ALA A 177 1.66 -3.80 -3.66
CA ALA A 177 2.35 -3.60 -4.93
C ALA A 177 2.84 -4.97 -5.46
N ALA A 178 2.33 -5.39 -6.60
CA ALA A 178 2.67 -6.65 -7.24
C ALA A 178 3.12 -6.42 -8.69
N TYR A 179 3.98 -7.31 -9.18
CA TYR A 179 4.44 -7.27 -10.57
C TYR A 179 3.47 -8.06 -11.45
N LEU A 180 2.97 -7.41 -12.51
CA LEU A 180 2.02 -7.97 -13.46
C LEU A 180 2.69 -8.26 -14.80
N HIS A 181 2.29 -9.33 -15.47
CA HIS A 181 2.75 -9.75 -16.79
C HIS A 181 1.70 -9.59 -17.90
N GLY A 182 0.81 -8.64 -17.77
CA GLY A 182 -0.27 -8.40 -18.73
C GLY A 182 -1.67 -8.65 -18.17
N GLU A 183 -1.77 -9.09 -16.93
CA GLU A 183 -3.04 -9.18 -16.22
C GLU A 183 -3.71 -7.80 -16.23
N TYR A 184 -5.03 -7.76 -16.43
CA TYR A 184 -5.81 -6.52 -16.57
C TYR A 184 -5.35 -5.58 -17.71
N GLY A 185 -4.56 -6.08 -18.69
CA GLY A 185 -3.94 -5.27 -19.74
C GLY A 185 -2.78 -4.38 -19.24
N ILE A 186 -2.25 -4.65 -18.05
CA ILE A 186 -1.18 -3.89 -17.41
C ILE A 186 0.09 -4.75 -17.37
N CYS A 187 1.20 -4.17 -17.86
CA CYS A 187 2.52 -4.77 -17.70
C CYS A 187 3.33 -3.92 -16.72
N LEU A 188 4.17 -4.55 -15.91
CA LEU A 188 4.99 -3.99 -14.84
C LEU A 188 4.28 -3.94 -13.48
N LEU A 189 4.84 -3.13 -12.56
CA LEU A 189 4.32 -3.05 -11.18
C LEU A 189 2.97 -2.32 -11.15
N TYR A 190 2.01 -2.93 -10.49
CA TYR A 190 0.73 -2.31 -10.19
C TYR A 190 0.38 -2.57 -8.72
N THR A 191 -0.10 -1.55 -8.04
CA THR A 191 -0.64 -1.66 -6.68
C THR A 191 -2.09 -2.13 -6.76
N SER A 192 -2.28 -3.43 -6.85
CA SER A 192 -3.59 -4.07 -6.87
C SER A 192 -3.60 -5.32 -6.00
N ASP A 193 -4.72 -5.98 -5.97
CA ASP A 193 -4.98 -7.19 -5.25
C ASP A 193 -4.18 -8.38 -5.81
N ALA A 194 -3.15 -8.81 -5.11
CA ALA A 194 -2.30 -9.93 -5.51
C ALA A 194 -2.79 -11.29 -4.97
N ALA A 195 -3.95 -11.36 -4.32
CA ALA A 195 -4.37 -12.55 -3.59
C ALA A 195 -5.16 -13.58 -4.39
N ASP A 196 -5.65 -13.25 -5.60
CA ASP A 196 -6.56 -14.14 -6.37
C ASP A 196 -5.87 -15.14 -7.31
N GLU A 197 -4.53 -15.16 -7.46
CA GLU A 197 -3.88 -15.98 -8.48
C GLU A 197 -3.15 -17.22 -7.97
N HIS A 198 -3.42 -17.69 -6.77
CA HIS A 198 -2.79 -18.91 -6.24
C HIS A 198 -3.75 -20.08 -5.98
N THR A 199 -4.80 -20.21 -6.81
CA THR A 199 -5.59 -21.44 -6.89
C THR A 199 -5.46 -22.05 -8.29
N GLY A 200 -4.35 -22.74 -8.51
CA GLY A 200 -4.10 -23.61 -9.64
C GLY A 200 -3.17 -24.73 -9.20
#